data_50350efbc331749e98f0113020ca947b
#
_entry.id   50350efbc331749e98f0113020ca947b
#
_cell.length_a   1.000
_cell.length_b   1.000
_cell.length_c   1.000
_cell.angle_alpha   90.00
_cell.angle_beta   90.00
_cell.angle_gamma   90.00
#
_symmetry.space_group_name_H-M   'P 1'
#
loop_
_entity.id
_entity.type
_entity.pdbx_description
1 polymer ?
#
loop_
_entity_poly.entity_id
_entity_poly.type
_entity_poly.pdbx_seq_one_letter_code
_entity_poly.pdbx_strand_id
1 'polypeptide(L)'
;MKNFVKQLIKKITLLVWSFISRSSDDFTVRVLMFHDIPTHKHEQFELLLNKLSERWDFISPDEFENYLKGKFHLNRNSLLITFDDGFHSNYHVAINILPKFGIKAIFFIVYKFLNITNSPILIFANTY
;
A
#
# COMPACT_ATOMS: atom_id res chain seq x y z
N MET A 1 -41.07 -16.04 33.22
CA MET A 1 -39.82 -15.47 33.67
C MET A 1 -38.57 -16.12 33.04
N LYS A 2 -38.42 -17.46 33.05
CA LYS A 2 -37.26 -18.15 32.45
C LYS A 2 -37.06 -17.93 30.95
N ASN A 3 -38.13 -17.77 30.16
CA ASN A 3 -38.00 -17.54 28.70
C ASN A 3 -37.61 -16.10 28.33
N PHE A 4 -38.00 -15.12 29.14
CA PHE A 4 -37.62 -13.73 28.93
C PHE A 4 -36.14 -13.51 29.17
N VAL A 5 -35.60 -14.09 30.27
CA VAL A 5 -34.17 -14.03 30.60
C VAL A 5 -33.32 -14.71 29.52
N LYS A 6 -33.75 -15.89 29.00
CA LYS A 6 -33.04 -16.57 27.89
C LYS A 6 -33.02 -15.74 26.61
N GLN A 7 -34.14 -15.09 26.26
CA GLN A 7 -34.19 -14.21 25.08
C GLN A 7 -33.33 -12.96 25.26
N LEU A 8 -33.28 -12.38 26.47
CA LEU A 8 -32.43 -11.22 26.78
C LEU A 8 -30.95 -11.60 26.69
N ILE A 9 -30.54 -12.74 27.25
CA ILE A 9 -29.15 -13.24 27.16
C ILE A 9 -28.79 -13.48 25.69
N LYS A 10 -29.68 -14.09 24.88
CA LYS A 10 -29.43 -14.33 23.45
C LYS A 10 -29.27 -13.03 22.67
N LYS A 11 -30.04 -11.99 22.98
CA LYS A 11 -29.89 -10.65 22.37
C LYS A 11 -28.58 -9.98 22.78
N ILE A 12 -28.21 -10.08 24.06
CA ILE A 12 -26.95 -9.51 24.56
C ILE A 12 -25.75 -10.25 23.94
N THR A 13 -25.75 -11.59 23.87
CA THR A 13 -24.70 -12.37 23.21
C THR A 13 -24.59 -12.06 21.72
N LEU A 14 -25.69 -11.86 21.01
CA LEU A 14 -25.67 -11.44 19.59
C LEU A 14 -25.12 -10.02 19.41
N LEU A 15 -25.47 -9.09 20.31
CA LEU A 15 -24.91 -7.73 20.30
C LEU A 15 -23.41 -7.72 20.61
N VAL A 16 -23.01 -8.46 21.64
CA VAL A 16 -21.58 -8.61 22.00
C VAL A 16 -20.83 -9.32 20.88
N TRP A 17 -21.40 -10.36 20.26
CA TRP A 17 -20.82 -11.03 19.09
C TRP A 17 -20.70 -10.10 17.89
N SER A 18 -21.69 -9.27 17.60
CA SER A 18 -21.62 -8.26 16.52
C SER A 18 -20.62 -7.16 16.79
N PHE A 19 -20.32 -6.87 18.07
CA PHE A 19 -19.27 -5.95 18.48
C PHE A 19 -17.86 -6.57 18.41
N ILE A 20 -17.76 -7.87 18.76
CA ILE A 20 -16.49 -8.62 18.71
C ILE A 20 -16.19 -9.08 17.29
N SER A 21 -17.19 -9.44 16.49
CA SER A 21 -17.03 -9.79 15.08
C SER A 21 -17.09 -8.60 14.13
N ARG A 22 -17.08 -7.37 14.63
CA ARG A 22 -16.46 -6.24 13.93
C ARG A 22 -14.98 -6.50 13.94
N SER A 23 -14.58 -7.44 13.09
CA SER A 23 -13.20 -7.72 12.82
C SER A 23 -12.51 -6.42 12.44
N SER A 24 -11.36 -6.21 12.99
CA SER A 24 -10.42 -5.12 12.77
C SER A 24 -9.92 -5.01 11.31
N ASP A 25 -10.64 -5.50 10.33
CA ASP A 25 -10.25 -5.56 8.92
C ASP A 25 -10.80 -4.40 8.08
N ASP A 26 -11.08 -3.26 8.71
CA ASP A 26 -11.43 -2.01 8.01
C ASP A 26 -10.20 -1.24 7.49
N PHE A 27 -8.99 -1.80 7.61
CA PHE A 27 -7.81 -1.19 7.01
C PHE A 27 -7.81 -1.41 5.50
N THR A 28 -7.46 -0.34 4.77
CA THR A 28 -7.49 -0.33 3.31
C THR A 28 -6.10 -0.07 2.75
N VAL A 29 -5.86 -0.60 1.56
CA VAL A 29 -4.72 -0.20 0.74
C VAL A 29 -5.17 0.88 -0.24
N ARG A 30 -4.40 1.95 -0.34
CA ARG A 30 -4.52 2.95 -1.40
C ARG A 30 -3.27 2.92 -2.27
N VAL A 31 -3.47 3.07 -3.56
CA VAL A 31 -2.35 3.24 -4.51
C VAL A 31 -2.11 4.72 -4.68
N LEU A 32 -0.88 5.14 -4.44
CA LEU A 32 -0.45 6.52 -4.64
C LEU A 32 0.49 6.55 -5.85
N MET A 33 0.00 7.18 -6.92
CA MET A 33 0.67 7.21 -8.22
C MET A 33 1.40 8.54 -8.41
N PHE A 34 2.65 8.44 -8.83
CA PHE A 34 3.49 9.57 -9.21
C PHE A 34 3.95 9.42 -10.66
N HIS A 35 4.33 10.51 -11.28
CA HIS A 35 4.96 10.53 -12.60
C HIS A 35 6.41 10.99 -12.46
N ASP A 36 6.66 12.27 -12.67
CA ASP A 36 7.98 12.86 -12.54
C ASP A 36 8.19 13.51 -11.17
N ILE A 37 9.32 13.19 -10.52
CA ILE A 37 9.78 13.89 -9.30
C ILE A 37 11.14 14.53 -9.63
N PRO A 38 11.15 15.72 -10.21
CA PRO A 38 12.39 16.36 -10.60
C PRO A 38 13.27 16.67 -9.39
N THR A 39 14.59 16.73 -9.58
CA THR A 39 15.59 16.84 -8.52
C THR A 39 15.34 17.99 -7.56
N HIS A 40 14.88 19.13 -8.06
CA HIS A 40 14.57 20.29 -7.20
C HIS A 40 13.35 20.08 -6.28
N LYS A 41 12.59 18.98 -6.45
CA LYS A 41 11.46 18.59 -5.59
C LYS A 41 11.77 17.40 -4.68
N HIS A 42 12.97 16.84 -4.73
CA HIS A 42 13.32 15.65 -3.94
C HIS A 42 13.12 15.89 -2.45
N GLU A 43 13.57 17.03 -1.90
CA GLU A 43 13.39 17.37 -0.50
C GLU A 43 11.90 17.44 -0.10
N GLN A 44 11.07 18.07 -0.95
CA GLN A 44 9.63 18.16 -0.72
C GLN A 44 8.97 16.77 -0.78
N PHE A 45 9.47 15.91 -1.66
CA PHE A 45 8.99 14.54 -1.77
C PHE A 45 9.36 13.70 -0.54
N GLU A 46 10.58 13.83 -0.02
CA GLU A 46 10.99 13.19 1.24
C GLU A 46 10.12 13.66 2.41
N LEU A 47 9.84 14.96 2.52
CA LEU A 47 8.94 15.51 3.54
C LEU A 47 7.52 14.94 3.41
N LEU A 48 7.02 14.77 2.18
CA LEU A 48 5.73 14.15 1.94
C LEU A 48 5.70 12.69 2.42
N LEU A 49 6.72 11.90 2.05
CA LEU A 49 6.82 10.49 2.47
C LEU A 49 6.91 10.37 4.00
N ASN A 50 7.69 11.23 4.63
CA ASN A 50 7.79 11.26 6.09
C ASN A 50 6.43 11.54 6.74
N LYS A 51 5.70 12.52 6.23
CA LYS A 51 4.37 12.86 6.75
C LYS A 51 3.34 11.77 6.51
N LEU A 52 3.44 11.05 5.38
CA LEU A 52 2.56 9.91 5.10
C LEU A 52 2.85 8.75 6.05
N SER A 53 4.12 8.47 6.38
CA SER A 53 4.51 7.38 7.29
C SER A 53 3.96 7.54 8.72
N GLU A 54 3.61 8.75 9.14
CA GLU A 54 2.97 8.98 10.45
C GLU A 54 1.59 8.29 10.56
N ARG A 55 0.88 8.13 9.42
CA ARG A 55 -0.50 7.64 9.38
C ARG A 55 -0.71 6.37 8.59
N TRP A 56 0.22 6.04 7.69
CA TRP A 56 0.12 4.96 6.72
C TRP A 56 1.34 4.07 6.80
N ASP A 57 1.16 2.77 6.65
CA ASP A 57 2.26 1.86 6.38
C ASP A 57 2.50 1.80 4.87
N PHE A 58 3.77 1.76 4.46
CA PHE A 58 4.10 1.49 3.07
C PHE A 58 4.21 -0.01 2.87
N ILE A 59 3.45 -0.55 1.92
CA ILE A 59 3.50 -1.97 1.58
C ILE A 59 4.23 -2.18 0.26
N SER A 60 4.94 -3.29 0.19
CA SER A 60 5.61 -3.72 -1.03
C SER A 60 4.63 -4.28 -2.06
N PRO A 61 5.03 -4.38 -3.34
CA PRO A 61 4.23 -5.04 -4.37
C PRO A 61 3.85 -6.48 -4.00
N ASP A 62 4.78 -7.23 -3.38
CA ASP A 62 4.54 -8.63 -2.96
C ASP A 62 3.50 -8.70 -1.83
N GLU A 63 3.57 -7.79 -0.86
CA GLU A 63 2.57 -7.69 0.21
C GLU A 63 1.21 -7.29 -0.34
N PHE A 64 1.17 -6.38 -1.32
CA PHE A 64 -0.06 -5.99 -1.99
C PHE A 64 -0.68 -7.17 -2.77
N GLU A 65 0.12 -7.93 -3.52
CA GLU A 65 -0.35 -9.13 -4.19
C GLU A 65 -0.91 -10.16 -3.19
N ASN A 66 -0.21 -10.37 -2.08
CA ASN A 66 -0.65 -11.27 -1.03
C ASN A 66 -1.93 -10.76 -0.33
N TYR A 67 -2.08 -9.44 -0.15
CA TYR A 67 -3.30 -8.83 0.35
C TYR A 67 -4.50 -9.11 -0.57
N LEU A 68 -4.34 -8.93 -1.89
CA LEU A 68 -5.38 -9.25 -2.87
C LEU A 68 -5.77 -10.73 -2.87
N LYS A 69 -4.83 -11.62 -2.54
CA LYS A 69 -5.05 -13.07 -2.42
C LYS A 69 -5.61 -13.48 -1.05
N GLY A 70 -5.85 -12.53 -0.13
CA GLY A 70 -6.30 -12.81 1.24
C GLY A 70 -5.24 -13.50 2.11
N LYS A 71 -3.95 -13.41 1.75
CA LYS A 71 -2.82 -14.04 2.46
C LYS A 71 -2.01 -13.07 3.32
N PHE A 72 -2.30 -11.79 3.23
CA PHE A 72 -1.65 -10.73 4.00
C PHE A 72 -2.71 -9.87 4.69
N HIS A 73 -2.54 -9.65 5.98
CA HIS A 73 -3.44 -8.85 6.78
C HIS A 73 -2.80 -7.51 7.12
N LEU A 74 -3.57 -6.45 6.99
CA LEU A 74 -3.12 -5.10 7.30
C LEU A 74 -3.24 -4.85 8.80
N ASN A 75 -2.24 -4.18 9.37
CA ASN A 75 -2.27 -3.70 10.76
C ASN A 75 -2.67 -2.21 10.84
N ARG A 76 -2.57 -1.51 9.71
CA ARG A 76 -2.94 -0.10 9.53
C ARG A 76 -3.38 0.13 8.08
N ASN A 77 -4.01 1.29 7.83
CA ASN A 77 -4.19 1.76 6.46
C ASN A 77 -2.84 1.85 5.76
N SER A 78 -2.76 1.36 4.54
CA SER A 78 -1.50 1.17 3.85
C SER A 78 -1.47 1.84 2.49
N LEU A 79 -0.27 2.20 2.04
CA LEU A 79 -0.01 2.81 0.74
C LEU A 79 0.91 1.91 -0.08
N LEU A 80 0.50 1.66 -1.32
CA LEU A 80 1.38 1.17 -2.36
C LEU A 80 1.82 2.36 -3.21
N ILE A 81 3.12 2.54 -3.38
CA ILE A 81 3.68 3.62 -4.21
C ILE A 81 3.93 3.11 -5.62
N THR A 82 3.49 3.89 -6.60
CA THR A 82 3.74 3.58 -8.02
C THR A 82 4.25 4.82 -8.77
N PHE A 83 5.02 4.58 -9.82
CA PHE A 83 5.53 5.61 -10.71
C PHE A 83 5.22 5.22 -12.16
N ASP A 84 4.73 6.18 -12.93
CA ASP A 84 4.38 5.98 -14.33
C ASP A 84 5.43 6.61 -15.26
N ASP A 85 5.37 6.22 -16.53
CA ASP A 85 6.11 6.74 -17.68
C ASP A 85 7.63 6.50 -17.70
N GLY A 86 8.24 6.08 -16.60
CA GLY A 86 9.67 5.76 -16.56
C GLY A 86 10.58 6.97 -16.74
N PHE A 87 10.25 8.11 -16.13
CA PHE A 87 11.11 9.30 -16.12
C PHE A 87 12.49 8.99 -15.50
N HIS A 88 13.53 9.60 -16.03
CA HIS A 88 14.90 9.43 -15.52
C HIS A 88 15.02 9.82 -14.03
N SER A 89 14.27 10.83 -13.58
CA SER A 89 14.20 11.23 -12.18
C SER A 89 13.75 10.09 -11.26
N ASN A 90 12.89 9.18 -11.74
CA ASN A 90 12.40 8.04 -10.98
C ASN A 90 13.52 7.08 -10.60
N TYR A 91 14.57 6.96 -11.41
CA TYR A 91 15.76 6.20 -11.04
C TYR A 91 16.43 6.77 -9.80
N HIS A 92 16.64 8.09 -9.75
CA HIS A 92 17.24 8.75 -8.57
C HIS A 92 16.34 8.64 -7.33
N VAL A 93 15.03 8.74 -7.49
CA VAL A 93 14.07 8.51 -6.40
C VAL A 93 14.19 7.09 -5.88
N ALA A 94 14.23 6.09 -6.78
CA ALA A 94 14.30 4.68 -6.43
C ALA A 94 15.55 4.31 -5.63
N ILE A 95 16.73 4.87 -5.99
CA ILE A 95 18.00 4.50 -5.35
C ILE A 95 18.38 5.40 -4.16
N ASN A 96 17.91 6.65 -4.10
CA ASN A 96 18.36 7.61 -3.08
C ASN A 96 17.28 8.00 -2.07
N ILE A 97 15.99 7.88 -2.40
CA ILE A 97 14.91 8.36 -1.54
C ILE A 97 14.12 7.20 -0.95
N LEU A 98 13.54 6.34 -1.79
CA LEU A 98 12.66 5.26 -1.31
C LEU A 98 13.32 4.33 -0.29
N PRO A 99 14.63 3.98 -0.40
CA PRO A 99 15.29 3.13 0.58
C PRO A 99 15.36 3.73 1.99
N LYS A 100 15.39 5.06 2.11
CA LYS A 100 15.39 5.75 3.41
C LYS A 100 14.12 5.46 4.22
N PHE A 101 13.02 5.14 3.53
CA PHE A 101 11.72 4.84 4.10
C PHE A 101 11.37 3.35 4.03
N GLY A 102 12.28 2.49 3.55
CA GLY A 102 12.01 1.07 3.33
C GLY A 102 10.94 0.80 2.25
N ILE A 103 10.70 1.77 1.37
CA ILE A 103 9.64 1.68 0.35
C ILE A 103 10.12 0.89 -0.84
N LYS A 104 9.35 -0.14 -1.23
CA LYS A 104 9.42 -0.82 -2.52
C LYS A 104 8.26 -0.36 -3.38
N ALA A 105 8.53 0.21 -4.55
CA ALA A 105 7.52 0.78 -5.44
C ALA A 105 7.40 -0.02 -6.74
N ILE A 106 6.29 0.18 -7.45
CA ILE A 106 6.11 -0.31 -8.82
C ILE A 106 6.46 0.82 -9.78
N PHE A 107 7.27 0.52 -10.79
CA PHE A 107 7.59 1.45 -11.87
C PHE A 107 7.01 0.92 -13.18
N PHE A 108 6.06 1.67 -13.75
CA PHE A 108 5.50 1.39 -15.07
C PHE A 108 6.31 2.12 -16.11
N ILE A 109 6.97 1.36 -16.99
CA ILE A 109 7.85 1.92 -18.02
C ILE A 109 7.22 1.76 -19.38
N VAL A 110 7.21 2.83 -20.18
CA VAL A 110 6.72 2.78 -21.54
C VAL A 110 7.70 1.93 -22.39
N TYR A 111 7.27 0.76 -22.82
CA TYR A 111 8.09 -0.22 -23.55
C TYR A 111 8.75 0.34 -24.80
N LYS A 112 8.15 1.34 -25.43
CA LYS A 112 8.66 1.99 -26.64
C LYS A 112 10.04 2.65 -26.43
N PHE A 113 10.36 3.04 -25.20
CA PHE A 113 11.67 3.59 -24.86
C PHE A 113 12.75 2.52 -24.66
N LEU A 114 12.36 1.27 -24.51
CA LEU A 114 13.30 0.18 -24.22
C LEU A 114 13.78 -0.57 -25.46
N ASN A 115 13.32 -0.19 -26.69
CA ASN A 115 13.60 -0.91 -27.95
C ASN A 115 13.30 -2.44 -27.88
N ILE A 116 12.42 -2.86 -26.97
CA ILE A 116 12.03 -4.25 -26.77
C ILE A 116 10.72 -4.50 -27.49
N THR A 117 10.77 -5.30 -28.53
CA THR A 117 9.59 -5.81 -29.23
C THR A 117 8.92 -6.87 -28.37
N ASN A 118 7.65 -6.65 -27.97
CA ASN A 118 6.70 -7.67 -27.51
C ASN A 118 6.53 -7.98 -26.01
N SER A 119 6.49 -7.01 -25.08
CA SER A 119 5.71 -7.21 -23.84
C SER A 119 5.73 -5.98 -22.94
N PRO A 120 4.67 -5.66 -22.17
CA PRO A 120 4.77 -4.68 -21.09
C PRO A 120 5.70 -5.23 -20.01
N ILE A 121 6.79 -4.52 -19.74
CA ILE A 121 7.73 -4.92 -18.68
C ILE A 121 7.34 -4.16 -17.42
N LEU A 122 6.90 -4.92 -16.43
CA LEU A 122 6.83 -4.49 -15.03
C LEU A 122 8.23 -4.64 -14.44
N ILE A 123 8.88 -3.53 -14.12
CA ILE A 123 10.15 -3.56 -13.40
C ILE A 123 9.86 -3.31 -11.93
N PHE A 124 10.05 -4.34 -11.13
CA PHE A 124 10.08 -4.19 -9.67
C PHE A 124 11.50 -3.78 -9.28
N ALA A 125 11.65 -2.58 -8.72
CA ALA A 125 12.92 -2.19 -8.13
C ALA A 125 13.09 -2.95 -6.80
N ASN A 126 13.72 -4.14 -6.86
CA ASN A 126 14.23 -4.81 -5.68
C ASN A 126 15.57 -4.13 -5.33
N THR A 127 15.55 -3.19 -4.39
CA THR A 127 16.78 -2.76 -3.74
C THR A 127 17.10 -3.79 -2.65
N TYR A 128 18.21 -4.50 -2.84
CA TYR A 128 18.83 -5.35 -1.82
C TYR A 128 19.39 -4.49 -0.69
#